data_980c6ed1a7a0dc0c2b1d226e3be45b57
#
_entry.id   980c6ed1a7a0dc0c2b1d226e3be45b57
#
_cell.length_a   1.000
_cell.length_b   1.000
_cell.length_c   1.000
_cell.angle_alpha   90.00
_cell.angle_beta   90.00
_cell.angle_gamma   90.00
#
_symmetry.space_group_name_H-M   'P 1'
#
loop_
_entity.id
_entity.type
_entity.pdbx_description
1 polymer ?
#
loop_
_entity_poly.entity_id
_entity_poly.type
_entity_poly.pdbx_seq_one_letter_code
_entity_poly.pdbx_strand_id
1 'polypeptide(L)'
;MKRKRNSFLDHLEYYLSTYLPMAKGLSDATIVSYKAAFRILMEYMYLVKGVPADKVSFNMLDDKLIIEFLDWLESARGCSIATRNQRLAAIAAFSIYAQNRDFDAATGFRNSVLKVPRKKAPQKRRSSFTRDEIKILFDLPDSRTEIGLRDKTLLCFMYASGTRAKEVCDLTVGDIQFYPDRAGINIHGKGQKVRRIGIPSEASSMLKKYIAHRGITSDFRAHVFSSQTHEQMTVSCIEEIFAKYIIKAKHEHPGQFRYDYTPHSMRHTTATHMLEAGVPLIVVKNFLGHVSLQTTQIYTEISQDTMDRQLKSWNDKWFLKDNPDHRVTTRAGNVPAFLI
;
A
#
# COMPACT_ATOMS: atom_id res chain seq x y z
N MET A 1 8.85 41.14 29.79
CA MET A 1 9.21 41.12 28.35
C MET A 1 8.31 40.11 27.65
N LYS A 2 7.41 40.50 26.75
CA LYS A 2 6.65 39.55 25.90
C LYS A 2 7.67 38.86 24.97
N ARG A 3 7.85 37.52 25.11
CA ARG A 3 8.65 36.72 24.18
C ARG A 3 8.13 37.02 22.76
N LYS A 4 9.01 37.55 21.89
CA LYS A 4 8.67 37.73 20.48
C LYS A 4 8.32 36.36 19.93
N ARG A 5 7.05 36.12 19.59
CA ARG A 5 6.60 34.83 19.06
C ARG A 5 7.39 34.53 17.80
N ASN A 6 7.84 33.27 17.68
CA ASN A 6 8.54 32.81 16.48
C ASN A 6 7.50 32.44 15.42
N SER A 7 7.38 33.31 14.39
CA SER A 7 6.40 33.13 13.31
C SER A 7 6.47 31.74 12.66
N PHE A 8 7.66 31.18 12.46
CA PHE A 8 7.84 29.83 11.89
C PHE A 8 7.20 28.75 12.75
N LEU A 9 7.48 28.73 14.06
CA LEU A 9 6.92 27.74 14.97
C LEU A 9 5.41 27.89 15.15
N ASP A 10 4.90 29.12 15.23
CA ASP A 10 3.46 29.39 15.34
C ASP A 10 2.71 28.85 14.10
N HIS A 11 3.26 29.04 12.91
CA HIS A 11 2.70 28.51 11.67
C HIS A 11 2.81 26.99 11.61
N LEU A 12 3.93 26.40 12.05
CA LEU A 12 4.14 24.95 12.05
C LEU A 12 3.20 24.26 13.05
N GLU A 13 3.04 24.82 14.25
CA GLU A 13 2.13 24.30 15.27
C GLU A 13 0.68 24.28 14.75
N TYR A 14 0.19 25.41 14.25
CA TYR A 14 -1.17 25.50 13.69
C TYR A 14 -1.36 24.57 12.48
N TYR A 15 -0.34 24.45 11.62
CA TYR A 15 -0.36 23.54 10.47
C TYR A 15 -0.57 22.09 10.91
N LEU A 16 0.24 21.61 11.87
CA LEU A 16 0.23 20.21 12.31
C LEU A 16 -0.96 19.86 13.22
N SER A 17 -1.42 20.82 14.05
CA SER A 17 -2.46 20.58 15.06
C SER A 17 -3.88 20.88 14.56
N THR A 18 -4.02 21.84 13.64
CA THR A 18 -5.33 22.34 13.23
C THR A 18 -5.58 22.22 11.73
N TYR A 19 -4.65 22.74 10.89
CA TYR A 19 -4.88 22.78 9.46
C TYR A 19 -4.93 21.40 8.81
N LEU A 20 -3.96 20.54 9.13
CA LEU A 20 -3.91 19.19 8.56
C LEU A 20 -5.12 18.32 8.98
N PRO A 21 -5.49 18.24 10.27
CA PRO A 21 -6.62 17.40 10.68
C PRO A 21 -7.98 18.02 10.26
N MET A 22 -8.21 19.32 10.52
CA MET A 22 -9.52 19.93 10.36
C MET A 22 -9.79 20.45 8.93
N ALA A 23 -8.87 21.22 8.36
CA ALA A 23 -9.09 21.84 7.06
C ALA A 23 -8.76 20.92 5.88
N LYS A 24 -7.76 20.04 6.03
CA LYS A 24 -7.36 19.07 4.99
C LYS A 24 -7.94 17.68 5.20
N GLY A 25 -8.47 17.37 6.39
CA GLY A 25 -9.02 16.04 6.70
C GLY A 25 -8.03 14.89 6.49
N LEU A 26 -6.74 15.12 6.77
CA LEU A 26 -5.73 14.10 6.58
C LEU A 26 -5.83 13.04 7.69
N SER A 27 -5.48 11.80 7.32
CA SER A 27 -5.43 10.70 8.30
C SER A 27 -4.34 10.92 9.34
N ASP A 28 -4.56 10.41 10.56
CA ASP A 28 -3.60 10.48 11.68
C ASP A 28 -2.22 9.96 11.29
N ALA A 29 -2.14 8.86 10.54
CA ALA A 29 -0.88 8.32 10.05
C ALA A 29 -0.09 9.32 9.18
N THR A 30 -0.78 10.11 8.36
CA THR A 30 -0.16 11.16 7.54
C THR A 30 0.34 12.29 8.42
N ILE A 31 -0.48 12.71 9.41
CA ILE A 31 -0.12 13.76 10.36
C ILE A 31 1.10 13.34 11.20
N VAL A 32 1.12 12.12 11.70
CA VAL A 32 2.27 11.54 12.44
C VAL A 32 3.53 11.54 11.58
N SER A 33 3.41 11.18 10.30
CA SER A 33 4.54 11.21 9.36
C SER A 33 5.08 12.64 9.13
N TYR A 34 4.19 13.63 9.05
CA TYR A 34 4.57 15.03 8.90
C TYR A 34 5.21 15.58 10.19
N LYS A 35 4.61 15.29 11.36
CA LYS A 35 5.20 15.61 12.67
C LYS A 35 6.61 15.05 12.80
N ALA A 36 6.82 13.78 12.41
CA ALA A 36 8.14 13.16 12.43
C ALA A 36 9.15 13.86 11.50
N ALA A 37 8.71 14.35 10.31
CA ALA A 37 9.59 15.10 9.42
C ALA A 37 10.12 16.38 10.07
N PHE A 38 9.24 17.16 10.68
CA PHE A 38 9.62 18.42 11.32
C PHE A 38 10.37 18.20 12.64
N ARG A 39 10.03 17.18 13.42
CA ARG A 39 10.79 16.81 14.60
C ARG A 39 12.25 16.53 14.23
N ILE A 40 12.50 15.73 13.20
CA ILE A 40 13.86 15.39 12.76
C ILE A 40 14.57 16.63 12.15
N LEU A 41 13.85 17.53 11.47
CA LEU A 41 14.43 18.79 11.03
C LEU A 41 14.87 19.66 12.20
N MET A 42 14.07 19.76 13.27
CA MET A 42 14.45 20.50 14.48
C MET A 42 15.65 19.84 15.21
N GLU A 43 15.70 18.50 15.25
CA GLU A 43 16.86 17.76 15.76
C GLU A 43 18.14 18.10 14.96
N TYR A 44 18.04 18.13 13.64
CA TYR A 44 19.17 18.53 12.77
C TYR A 44 19.63 19.96 13.03
N MET A 45 18.66 20.91 13.11
CA MET A 45 18.97 22.31 13.41
C MET A 45 19.71 22.44 14.74
N TYR A 46 19.30 21.71 15.75
CA TYR A 46 19.95 21.74 17.07
C TYR A 46 21.30 21.06 17.08
N LEU A 47 21.38 19.80 16.62
CA LEU A 47 22.57 18.96 16.75
C LEU A 47 23.68 19.34 15.76
N VAL A 48 23.34 19.76 14.56
CA VAL A 48 24.31 20.00 13.49
C VAL A 48 24.56 21.50 13.28
N LYS A 49 23.53 22.33 13.40
CA LYS A 49 23.63 23.77 13.18
C LYS A 49 23.74 24.59 14.46
N GLY A 50 23.58 23.97 15.65
CA GLY A 50 23.61 24.66 16.92
C GLY A 50 22.43 25.63 17.14
N VAL A 51 21.37 25.50 16.36
CA VAL A 51 20.21 26.40 16.39
C VAL A 51 19.06 25.76 17.15
N PRO A 52 18.67 26.26 18.33
CA PRO A 52 17.53 25.73 19.05
C PRO A 52 16.23 26.03 18.32
N ALA A 53 15.23 25.16 18.52
CA ALA A 53 13.96 25.19 17.77
C ALA A 53 13.25 26.56 17.78
N ASP A 54 13.29 27.26 18.93
CA ASP A 54 12.68 28.57 19.12
C ASP A 54 13.39 29.72 18.35
N LYS A 55 14.56 29.44 17.77
CA LYS A 55 15.35 30.36 16.93
C LYS A 55 15.25 30.06 15.45
N VAL A 56 14.70 28.91 15.06
CA VAL A 56 14.51 28.55 13.65
C VAL A 56 13.51 29.50 13.00
N SER A 57 13.87 30.08 11.84
CA SER A 57 13.03 30.98 11.07
C SER A 57 12.96 30.58 9.60
N PHE A 58 11.97 31.10 8.85
CA PHE A 58 11.85 30.82 7.41
C PHE A 58 13.11 31.17 6.63
N ASN A 59 13.76 32.28 6.95
CA ASN A 59 14.97 32.76 6.24
C ASN A 59 16.18 31.86 6.43
N MET A 60 16.21 31.01 7.46
CA MET A 60 17.29 30.04 7.67
C MET A 60 17.14 28.80 6.80
N LEU A 61 15.92 28.50 6.35
CA LEU A 61 15.59 27.28 5.62
C LEU A 61 15.73 27.52 4.11
N ASP A 62 16.95 27.84 3.66
CA ASP A 62 17.29 27.97 2.25
C ASP A 62 17.48 26.61 1.57
N ASP A 63 17.67 26.59 0.24
CA ASP A 63 17.85 25.38 -0.54
C ASP A 63 19.10 24.60 -0.12
N LYS A 64 20.19 25.28 0.25
CA LYS A 64 21.44 24.65 0.70
C LYS A 64 21.24 23.90 2.01
N LEU A 65 20.65 24.57 3.01
CA LEU A 65 20.36 23.94 4.30
C LEU A 65 19.41 22.75 4.17
N ILE A 66 18.37 22.87 3.33
CA ILE A 66 17.43 21.76 3.09
C ILE A 66 18.16 20.58 2.42
N ILE A 67 19.03 20.80 1.45
CA ILE A 67 19.85 19.74 0.83
C ILE A 67 20.76 19.10 1.87
N GLU A 68 21.48 19.86 2.66
CA GLU A 68 22.37 19.35 3.73
C GLU A 68 21.59 18.52 4.76
N PHE A 69 20.40 18.97 5.17
CA PHE A 69 19.51 18.19 6.02
C PHE A 69 19.13 16.85 5.39
N LEU A 70 18.75 16.86 4.13
CA LEU A 70 18.36 15.65 3.42
C LEU A 70 19.53 14.68 3.20
N ASP A 71 20.73 15.17 3.01
CA ASP A 71 21.95 14.38 2.89
C ASP A 71 22.39 13.83 4.26
N TRP A 72 22.20 14.60 5.33
CA TRP A 72 22.40 14.11 6.70
C TRP A 72 21.43 12.96 7.05
N LEU A 73 20.18 13.01 6.57
CA LEU A 73 19.24 11.89 6.74
C LEU A 73 19.77 10.60 6.12
N GLU A 74 20.40 10.68 4.96
CA GLU A 74 20.94 9.50 4.28
C GLU A 74 22.24 9.03 4.94
N SER A 75 23.20 9.95 5.20
CA SER A 75 24.55 9.61 5.66
C SER A 75 24.60 9.27 7.15
N ALA A 76 23.99 10.08 8.01
CA ALA A 76 24.08 9.94 9.45
C ALA A 76 22.96 9.07 10.07
N ARG A 77 21.78 9.02 9.43
CA ARG A 77 20.62 8.26 9.92
C ARG A 77 20.28 7.04 9.09
N GLY A 78 21.01 6.76 8.02
CA GLY A 78 20.80 5.60 7.17
C GLY A 78 19.42 5.56 6.48
N CYS A 79 18.78 6.72 6.28
CA CYS A 79 17.47 6.78 5.68
C CYS A 79 17.51 6.44 4.19
N SER A 80 16.52 5.68 3.73
CA SER A 80 16.37 5.40 2.30
C SER A 80 16.02 6.67 1.50
N ILE A 81 16.33 6.68 0.20
CA ILE A 81 15.95 7.75 -0.73
C ILE A 81 14.42 8.00 -0.69
N ALA A 82 13.61 6.95 -0.54
CA ALA A 82 12.17 7.09 -0.42
C ALA A 82 11.76 7.88 0.83
N THR A 83 12.39 7.57 1.99
CA THR A 83 12.18 8.29 3.24
C THR A 83 12.63 9.74 3.14
N ARG A 84 13.83 9.98 2.56
CA ARG A 84 14.33 11.32 2.25
C ARG A 84 13.31 12.13 1.43
N ASN A 85 12.82 11.57 0.34
CA ASN A 85 11.85 12.24 -0.54
C ASN A 85 10.50 12.48 0.16
N GLN A 86 10.10 11.60 1.07
CA GLN A 86 8.90 11.78 1.89
C GLN A 86 9.05 12.96 2.86
N ARG A 87 10.23 13.12 3.48
CA ARG A 87 10.52 14.28 4.34
C ARG A 87 10.51 15.57 3.53
N LEU A 88 11.12 15.59 2.35
CA LEU A 88 11.05 16.74 1.44
C LEU A 88 9.60 17.08 1.05
N ALA A 89 8.76 16.07 0.79
CA ALA A 89 7.36 16.29 0.46
C ALA A 89 6.58 16.94 1.61
N ALA A 90 6.86 16.56 2.87
CA ALA A 90 6.26 17.20 4.05
C ALA A 90 6.68 18.68 4.17
N ILE A 91 7.97 18.97 3.98
CA ILE A 91 8.51 20.35 3.98
C ILE A 91 7.87 21.17 2.84
N ALA A 92 7.76 20.59 1.65
CA ALA A 92 7.14 21.24 0.50
C ALA A 92 5.66 21.56 0.72
N ALA A 93 4.91 20.63 1.30
CA ALA A 93 3.51 20.88 1.64
C ALA A 93 3.34 21.99 2.68
N PHE A 94 4.20 22.04 3.69
CA PHE A 94 4.21 23.13 4.67
C PHE A 94 4.62 24.45 4.05
N SER A 95 5.58 24.48 3.13
CA SER A 95 6.01 25.74 2.49
C SER A 95 4.90 26.40 1.68
N ILE A 96 4.05 25.60 1.02
CA ILE A 96 2.84 26.11 0.33
C ILE A 96 1.86 26.72 1.33
N TYR A 97 1.61 25.99 2.44
CA TYR A 97 0.72 26.47 3.49
C TYR A 97 1.22 27.77 4.10
N ALA A 98 2.51 27.83 4.45
CA ALA A 98 3.13 28.99 5.08
C ALA A 98 3.08 30.22 4.17
N GLN A 99 3.41 30.08 2.89
CA GLN A 99 3.33 31.18 1.91
C GLN A 99 1.91 31.72 1.76
N ASN A 100 0.89 30.86 1.78
CA ASN A 100 -0.51 31.29 1.68
C ASN A 100 -1.00 32.01 2.95
N ARG A 101 -0.29 31.90 4.08
CA ARG A 101 -0.66 32.53 5.37
C ARG A 101 0.18 33.74 5.68
N ASP A 102 1.45 33.73 5.31
CA ASP A 102 2.40 34.82 5.52
C ASP A 102 3.31 34.90 4.29
N PHE A 103 2.82 35.63 3.29
CA PHE A 103 3.47 35.71 1.97
C PHE A 103 4.88 36.30 2.09
N ASP A 104 5.03 37.40 2.84
CA ASP A 104 6.30 38.10 2.94
C ASP A 104 7.36 37.28 3.67
N ALA A 105 7.01 36.64 4.78
CA ALA A 105 7.95 35.85 5.57
C ALA A 105 8.30 34.51 4.91
N ALA A 106 7.35 33.86 4.21
CA ALA A 106 7.53 32.48 3.75
C ALA A 106 7.82 32.29 2.26
N THR A 107 7.75 33.36 1.44
CA THR A 107 8.02 33.26 -0.01
C THR A 107 9.46 32.83 -0.29
N GLY A 108 10.46 33.37 0.43
CA GLY A 108 11.86 32.93 0.31
C GLY A 108 12.03 31.44 0.60
N PHE A 109 11.43 30.95 1.68
CA PHE A 109 11.42 29.54 2.04
C PHE A 109 10.74 28.68 0.96
N ARG A 110 9.59 29.09 0.46
CA ARG A 110 8.89 28.39 -0.62
C ARG A 110 9.74 28.26 -1.87
N ASN A 111 10.38 29.34 -2.30
CA ASN A 111 11.25 29.38 -3.47
C ASN A 111 12.48 28.47 -3.28
N SER A 112 13.06 28.44 -2.08
CA SER A 112 14.16 27.55 -1.72
C SER A 112 13.77 26.08 -1.80
N VAL A 113 12.60 25.72 -1.25
CA VAL A 113 12.09 24.33 -1.33
C VAL A 113 11.86 23.87 -2.77
N LEU A 114 11.40 24.76 -3.65
CA LEU A 114 11.18 24.45 -5.08
C LEU A 114 12.47 24.09 -5.83
N LYS A 115 13.62 24.63 -5.41
CA LYS A 115 14.92 24.33 -6.02
C LYS A 115 15.47 22.97 -5.61
N VAL A 116 14.96 22.35 -4.54
CA VAL A 116 15.49 21.08 -4.03
C VAL A 116 14.93 19.90 -4.85
N PRO A 117 15.78 19.17 -5.59
CA PRO A 117 15.31 18.07 -6.41
C PRO A 117 14.97 16.82 -5.57
N ARG A 118 14.00 16.05 -6.04
CA ARG A 118 13.79 14.70 -5.55
C ARG A 118 14.86 13.77 -6.13
N LYS A 119 15.48 12.93 -5.30
CA LYS A 119 16.38 11.88 -5.78
C LYS A 119 15.56 10.75 -6.42
N LYS A 120 16.02 10.23 -7.55
CA LYS A 120 15.44 9.04 -8.18
C LYS A 120 15.74 7.82 -7.30
N ALA A 121 14.70 7.25 -6.68
CA ALA A 121 14.86 6.03 -5.91
C ALA A 121 14.99 4.83 -6.86
N PRO A 122 15.88 3.86 -6.58
CA PRO A 122 15.88 2.60 -7.31
C PRO A 122 14.52 1.93 -7.10
N GLN A 123 13.91 1.48 -8.19
CA GLN A 123 12.68 0.69 -8.09
C GLN A 123 13.06 -0.66 -7.49
N LYS A 124 12.73 -0.88 -6.21
CA LYS A 124 12.78 -2.24 -5.66
C LYS A 124 11.77 -3.09 -6.42
N ARG A 125 12.25 -4.17 -7.05
CA ARG A 125 11.34 -5.21 -7.56
C ARG A 125 10.44 -5.64 -6.40
N ARG A 126 9.14 -5.50 -6.59
CA ARG A 126 8.18 -5.96 -5.60
C ARG A 126 8.12 -7.47 -5.69
N SER A 127 8.43 -8.15 -4.60
CA SER A 127 8.34 -9.59 -4.52
C SER A 127 6.87 -10.03 -4.58
N SER A 128 6.57 -10.91 -5.52
CA SER A 128 5.35 -11.72 -5.53
C SER A 128 5.71 -13.16 -5.20
N PHE A 129 4.85 -13.86 -4.51
CA PHE A 129 4.98 -15.29 -4.30
C PHE A 129 4.66 -16.05 -5.57
N THR A 130 5.34 -17.17 -5.78
CA THR A 130 4.91 -18.19 -6.74
C THR A 130 3.69 -18.95 -6.19
N ARG A 131 3.00 -19.71 -7.04
CA ARG A 131 1.87 -20.55 -6.61
C ARG A 131 2.28 -21.60 -5.60
N ASP A 132 3.48 -22.17 -5.75
CA ASP A 132 4.01 -23.19 -4.83
C ASP A 132 4.39 -22.57 -3.49
N GLU A 133 4.99 -21.39 -3.48
CA GLU A 133 5.26 -20.64 -2.23
C GLU A 133 3.97 -20.30 -1.48
N ILE A 134 2.89 -19.96 -2.18
CA ILE A 134 1.56 -19.71 -1.54
C ILE A 134 1.01 -21.00 -0.92
N LYS A 135 1.09 -22.15 -1.60
CA LYS A 135 0.67 -23.43 -1.02
C LYS A 135 1.44 -23.75 0.25
N ILE A 136 2.77 -23.67 0.19
CA ILE A 136 3.63 -23.89 1.36
C ILE A 136 3.22 -22.94 2.49
N LEU A 137 3.10 -21.64 2.21
CA LEU A 137 2.75 -20.65 3.23
C LEU A 137 1.41 -20.96 3.92
N PHE A 138 0.42 -21.47 3.19
CA PHE A 138 -0.89 -21.84 3.75
C PHE A 138 -0.86 -23.14 4.56
N ASP A 139 0.10 -24.02 4.33
CA ASP A 139 0.21 -25.28 5.05
C ASP A 139 1.04 -25.18 6.34
N LEU A 140 1.79 -24.09 6.53
CA LEU A 140 2.62 -23.87 7.72
C LEU A 140 1.85 -23.68 9.03
N PRO A 141 0.69 -22.96 9.06
CA PRO A 141 -0.07 -22.80 10.30
C PRO A 141 -0.79 -24.09 10.69
N ASP A 142 -0.59 -24.59 11.91
CA ASP A 142 -1.32 -25.76 12.44
C ASP A 142 -2.77 -25.41 12.81
N SER A 143 -3.68 -25.68 11.90
CA SER A 143 -5.12 -25.35 12.05
C SER A 143 -5.84 -26.12 13.17
N ARG A 144 -5.18 -27.06 13.86
CA ARG A 144 -5.72 -27.73 15.05
C ARG A 144 -5.62 -26.85 16.28
N THR A 145 -4.76 -25.84 16.26
CA THR A 145 -4.63 -24.83 17.32
C THR A 145 -5.45 -23.59 16.98
N GLU A 146 -5.98 -22.88 17.98
CA GLU A 146 -6.72 -21.62 17.75
C GLU A 146 -5.89 -20.57 17.02
N ILE A 147 -4.61 -20.41 17.45
CA ILE A 147 -3.68 -19.47 16.83
C ILE A 147 -3.40 -19.87 15.38
N GLY A 148 -3.17 -21.15 15.12
CA GLY A 148 -2.88 -21.61 13.76
C GLY A 148 -4.09 -21.53 12.84
N LEU A 149 -5.31 -21.82 13.35
CA LEU A 149 -6.55 -21.62 12.61
C LEU A 149 -6.75 -20.15 12.22
N ARG A 150 -6.54 -19.23 13.18
CA ARG A 150 -6.56 -17.79 12.94
C ARG A 150 -5.56 -17.39 11.86
N ASP A 151 -4.30 -17.79 12.05
CA ASP A 151 -3.19 -17.38 11.18
C ASP A 151 -3.38 -17.93 9.76
N LYS A 152 -3.85 -19.19 9.61
CA LYS A 152 -4.18 -19.77 8.31
C LYS A 152 -5.32 -19.01 7.63
N THR A 153 -6.38 -18.74 8.37
CA THR A 153 -7.54 -17.99 7.85
C THR A 153 -7.14 -16.58 7.43
N LEU A 154 -6.30 -15.91 8.22
CA LEU A 154 -5.77 -14.58 7.91
C LEU A 154 -4.99 -14.56 6.60
N LEU A 155 -4.01 -15.47 6.45
CA LEU A 155 -3.18 -15.55 5.24
C LEU A 155 -4.00 -15.88 4.00
N CYS A 156 -4.92 -16.86 4.09
CA CYS A 156 -5.84 -17.20 3.00
C CYS A 156 -6.76 -16.04 2.63
N PHE A 157 -7.32 -15.34 3.63
CA PHE A 157 -8.18 -14.19 3.41
C PHE A 157 -7.43 -13.05 2.73
N MET A 158 -6.22 -12.73 3.18
CA MET A 158 -5.38 -11.69 2.57
C MET A 158 -5.07 -11.98 1.09
N TYR A 159 -4.79 -13.23 0.76
CA TYR A 159 -4.57 -13.65 -0.62
C TYR A 159 -5.85 -13.60 -1.45
N ALA A 160 -6.94 -14.18 -0.96
CA ALA A 160 -8.21 -14.25 -1.69
C ALA A 160 -8.86 -12.87 -1.91
N SER A 161 -8.64 -11.93 -1.00
CA SER A 161 -9.24 -10.58 -1.02
C SER A 161 -8.32 -9.49 -1.55
N GLY A 162 -7.01 -9.72 -1.59
CA GLY A 162 -6.01 -8.70 -1.91
C GLY A 162 -6.06 -7.46 -1.03
N THR A 163 -6.58 -7.57 0.20
CA THR A 163 -6.73 -6.45 1.15
C THR A 163 -5.40 -5.96 1.71
N ARG A 164 -5.39 -4.70 2.17
CA ARG A 164 -4.27 -4.16 2.94
C ARG A 164 -4.37 -4.61 4.39
N ALA A 165 -3.23 -4.73 5.10
CA ALA A 165 -3.22 -5.12 6.51
C ALA A 165 -4.19 -4.28 7.37
N LYS A 166 -4.23 -2.95 7.19
CA LYS A 166 -5.18 -2.09 7.91
C LYS A 166 -6.64 -2.42 7.60
N GLU A 167 -6.97 -2.73 6.35
CA GLU A 167 -8.33 -3.12 5.93
C GLU A 167 -8.75 -4.45 6.58
N VAL A 168 -7.79 -5.36 6.81
CA VAL A 168 -8.02 -6.61 7.54
C VAL A 168 -8.27 -6.37 9.03
N CYS A 169 -7.48 -5.45 9.65
CA CYS A 169 -7.68 -5.07 11.05
C CYS A 169 -9.07 -4.48 11.31
N ASP A 170 -9.59 -3.73 10.35
CA ASP A 170 -10.86 -3.01 10.47
C ASP A 170 -12.08 -3.87 10.06
N LEU A 171 -11.86 -5.07 9.50
CA LEU A 171 -12.92 -5.94 9.03
C LEU A 171 -13.78 -6.45 10.19
N THR A 172 -15.11 -6.24 10.10
CA THR A 172 -16.10 -6.74 11.06
C THR A 172 -16.93 -7.86 10.47
N VAL A 173 -17.64 -8.61 11.32
CA VAL A 173 -18.58 -9.66 10.88
C VAL A 173 -19.69 -9.08 10.00
N GLY A 174 -20.15 -7.85 10.31
CA GLY A 174 -21.17 -7.14 9.54
C GLY A 174 -20.78 -6.77 8.12
N ASP A 175 -19.47 -6.76 7.81
CA ASP A 175 -18.97 -6.50 6.46
C ASP A 175 -19.07 -7.71 5.54
N ILE A 176 -19.44 -8.90 6.07
CA ILE A 176 -19.38 -10.16 5.35
C ILE A 176 -20.79 -10.67 5.08
N GLN A 177 -21.08 -10.96 3.83
CA GLN A 177 -22.29 -11.65 3.40
C GLN A 177 -21.92 -12.99 2.80
N PHE A 178 -22.31 -14.09 3.47
CA PHE A 178 -22.08 -15.44 2.98
C PHE A 178 -23.15 -15.88 1.99
N TYR A 179 -22.71 -16.49 0.88
CA TYR A 179 -23.53 -17.14 -0.12
C TYR A 179 -23.13 -18.62 -0.23
N PRO A 180 -23.90 -19.48 -0.91
CA PRO A 180 -23.57 -20.90 -1.05
C PRO A 180 -22.18 -21.15 -1.71
N ASP A 181 -21.80 -20.32 -2.67
CA ASP A 181 -20.63 -20.49 -3.54
C ASP A 181 -19.52 -19.47 -3.30
N ARG A 182 -19.74 -18.45 -2.45
CA ARG A 182 -18.77 -17.35 -2.22
C ARG A 182 -19.12 -16.56 -0.97
N ALA A 183 -18.27 -15.60 -0.61
CA ALA A 183 -18.69 -14.51 0.27
C ALA A 183 -18.47 -13.15 -0.40
N GLY A 184 -19.41 -12.22 -0.19
CA GLY A 184 -19.27 -10.81 -0.53
C GLY A 184 -18.73 -10.05 0.68
N ILE A 185 -17.69 -9.25 0.49
CA ILE A 185 -17.01 -8.53 1.56
C ILE A 185 -17.02 -7.03 1.23
N ASN A 186 -17.48 -6.21 2.16
CA ASN A 186 -17.37 -4.77 2.08
C ASN A 186 -16.04 -4.34 2.72
N ILE A 187 -15.15 -3.78 1.94
CA ILE A 187 -13.84 -3.33 2.40
C ILE A 187 -13.83 -1.81 2.52
N HIS A 188 -13.59 -1.32 3.73
CA HIS A 188 -13.49 0.11 4.04
C HIS A 188 -12.07 0.60 3.76
N GLY A 189 -11.92 1.44 2.74
CA GLY A 189 -10.64 1.99 2.31
C GLY A 189 -10.39 3.42 2.79
N LYS A 190 -9.26 3.99 2.39
CA LYS A 190 -8.89 5.36 2.72
C LYS A 190 -9.94 6.35 2.20
N GLY A 191 -10.34 7.33 3.05
CA GLY A 191 -11.31 8.37 2.71
C GLY A 191 -12.75 7.87 2.68
N GLN A 192 -13.10 6.91 3.55
CA GLN A 192 -14.44 6.33 3.68
C GLN A 192 -15.00 5.68 2.41
N LYS A 193 -14.13 5.37 1.44
CA LYS A 193 -14.54 4.65 0.23
C LYS A 193 -14.74 3.18 0.56
N VAL A 194 -15.93 2.67 0.29
CA VAL A 194 -16.24 1.24 0.43
C VAL A 194 -16.16 0.59 -0.94
N ARG A 195 -15.50 -0.57 -1.02
CA ARG A 195 -15.56 -1.44 -2.19
C ARG A 195 -16.08 -2.82 -1.79
N ARG A 196 -16.91 -3.40 -2.62
CA ARG A 196 -17.39 -4.76 -2.45
C ARG A 196 -16.57 -5.71 -3.32
N ILE A 197 -16.05 -6.77 -2.70
CA ILE A 197 -15.31 -7.83 -3.38
C ILE A 197 -15.96 -9.18 -3.12
N GLY A 198 -15.77 -10.14 -4.03
CA GLY A 198 -16.13 -11.55 -3.83
C GLY A 198 -14.89 -12.36 -3.53
N ILE A 199 -14.97 -13.28 -2.55
CA ILE A 199 -13.94 -14.29 -2.32
C ILE A 199 -14.49 -15.68 -2.65
N PRO A 200 -13.64 -16.62 -3.16
CA PRO A 200 -14.10 -17.95 -3.58
C PRO A 200 -14.60 -18.81 -2.40
N SER A 201 -15.29 -19.90 -2.74
CA SER A 201 -15.95 -20.82 -1.79
C SER A 201 -15.02 -21.35 -0.71
N GLU A 202 -13.79 -21.71 -1.06
CA GLU A 202 -12.80 -22.28 -0.14
C GLU A 202 -12.41 -21.26 0.94
N ALA A 203 -12.07 -20.04 0.52
CA ALA A 203 -11.76 -18.95 1.46
C ALA A 203 -12.97 -18.51 2.27
N SER A 204 -14.17 -18.50 1.66
CA SER A 204 -15.44 -18.22 2.32
C SER A 204 -15.75 -19.25 3.41
N SER A 205 -15.60 -20.53 3.10
CA SER A 205 -15.85 -21.64 4.04
C SER A 205 -14.89 -21.60 5.23
N MET A 206 -13.61 -21.31 4.98
CA MET A 206 -12.59 -21.15 6.03
C MET A 206 -12.92 -19.97 6.94
N LEU A 207 -13.26 -18.83 6.36
CA LEU A 207 -13.63 -17.63 7.10
C LEU A 207 -14.88 -17.86 7.98
N LYS A 208 -15.90 -18.53 7.42
CA LYS A 208 -17.13 -18.88 8.14
C LYS A 208 -16.84 -19.81 9.33
N LYS A 209 -16.01 -20.84 9.12
CA LYS A 209 -15.60 -21.76 10.19
C LYS A 209 -14.83 -21.03 11.30
N TYR A 210 -13.95 -20.13 10.94
CA TYR A 210 -13.18 -19.34 11.90
C TYR A 210 -14.07 -18.41 12.74
N ILE A 211 -15.01 -17.68 12.10
CA ILE A 211 -15.98 -16.82 12.79
C ILE A 211 -16.86 -17.63 13.76
N ALA A 212 -17.33 -18.81 13.33
CA ALA A 212 -18.10 -19.71 14.17
C ALA A 212 -17.27 -20.24 15.36
N HIS A 213 -16.01 -20.62 15.12
CA HIS A 213 -15.09 -21.07 16.18
C HIS A 213 -14.84 -19.99 17.22
N ARG A 214 -14.76 -18.72 16.81
CA ARG A 214 -14.66 -17.58 17.73
C ARG A 214 -15.94 -17.25 18.50
N GLY A 215 -17.09 -17.84 18.16
CA GLY A 215 -18.38 -17.55 18.77
C GLY A 215 -18.95 -16.16 18.46
N ILE A 216 -18.48 -15.49 17.41
CA ILE A 216 -18.88 -14.11 17.07
C ILE A 216 -19.88 -14.01 15.91
N THR A 217 -20.49 -15.12 15.50
CA THR A 217 -21.35 -15.17 14.31
C THR A 217 -22.54 -14.19 14.35
N SER A 218 -23.07 -13.91 15.52
CA SER A 218 -24.21 -13.00 15.72
C SER A 218 -23.81 -11.58 16.12
N ASP A 219 -22.52 -11.33 16.37
CA ASP A 219 -22.02 -10.00 16.71
C ASP A 219 -21.49 -9.28 15.46
N PHE A 220 -22.34 -8.53 14.79
CA PHE A 220 -22.00 -7.81 13.56
C PHE A 220 -20.94 -6.73 13.75
N ARG A 221 -20.68 -6.28 15.00
CA ARG A 221 -19.65 -5.27 15.29
C ARG A 221 -18.32 -5.88 15.65
N ALA A 222 -18.27 -7.17 15.96
CA ALA A 222 -17.03 -7.85 16.31
C ALA A 222 -16.04 -7.82 15.16
N HIS A 223 -14.79 -7.52 15.47
CA HIS A 223 -13.70 -7.64 14.50
C HIS A 223 -13.43 -9.11 14.17
N VAL A 224 -13.32 -9.44 12.90
CA VAL A 224 -13.11 -10.81 12.42
C VAL A 224 -11.80 -11.38 12.94
N PHE A 225 -10.73 -10.58 12.95
CA PHE A 225 -9.42 -11.01 13.43
C PHE A 225 -9.05 -10.30 14.73
N SER A 226 -8.72 -11.09 15.75
CA SER A 226 -8.25 -10.63 17.06
C SER A 226 -6.80 -11.03 17.31
N SER A 227 -6.11 -10.29 18.17
CA SER A 227 -4.84 -10.74 18.77
C SER A 227 -5.12 -11.67 19.95
N GLN A 228 -4.08 -12.12 20.63
CA GLN A 228 -4.23 -12.90 21.87
C GLN A 228 -4.73 -12.04 23.04
N THR A 229 -4.52 -10.73 23.00
CA THR A 229 -4.78 -9.82 24.11
C THR A 229 -5.85 -8.77 23.79
N HIS A 230 -6.22 -8.58 22.51
CA HIS A 230 -7.10 -7.52 22.08
C HIS A 230 -8.11 -8.05 21.07
N GLU A 231 -9.34 -7.56 21.12
CA GLU A 231 -10.42 -7.95 20.22
C GLU A 231 -10.18 -7.52 18.76
N GLN A 232 -9.43 -6.45 18.57
CA GLN A 232 -9.01 -5.99 17.25
C GLN A 232 -7.49 -6.24 17.06
N MET A 233 -7.13 -6.87 15.95
CA MET A 233 -5.73 -7.05 15.54
C MET A 233 -5.15 -5.74 15.04
N THR A 234 -3.86 -5.51 15.30
CA THR A 234 -3.11 -4.35 14.77
C THR A 234 -2.34 -4.71 13.51
N VAL A 235 -1.94 -3.70 12.76
CA VAL A 235 -1.08 -3.89 11.57
C VAL A 235 0.25 -4.55 11.96
N SER A 236 0.87 -4.13 13.07
CA SER A 236 2.09 -4.77 13.60
C SER A 236 1.90 -6.26 13.87
N CYS A 237 0.76 -6.63 14.47
CA CYS A 237 0.48 -8.04 14.73
C CYS A 237 0.38 -8.85 13.43
N ILE A 238 -0.24 -8.31 12.37
CA ILE A 238 -0.27 -8.94 11.05
C ILE A 238 1.14 -9.06 10.47
N GLU A 239 1.97 -8.03 10.60
CA GLU A 239 3.37 -8.05 10.14
C GLU A 239 4.20 -9.11 10.89
N GLU A 240 4.03 -9.24 12.20
CA GLU A 240 4.69 -10.26 13.02
C GLU A 240 4.25 -11.69 12.65
N ILE A 241 2.94 -11.92 12.47
CA ILE A 241 2.40 -13.20 12.01
C ILE A 241 3.01 -13.55 10.65
N PHE A 242 3.02 -12.58 9.75
CA PHE A 242 3.56 -12.77 8.40
C PHE A 242 5.06 -13.12 8.45
N ALA A 243 5.84 -12.33 9.19
CA ALA A 243 7.28 -12.56 9.38
C ALA A 243 7.58 -13.95 9.99
N LYS A 244 6.81 -14.37 11.00
CA LYS A 244 6.92 -15.70 11.62
C LYS A 244 6.84 -16.82 10.58
N TYR A 245 5.83 -16.77 9.70
CA TYR A 245 5.64 -17.84 8.70
C TYR A 245 6.62 -17.73 7.53
N ILE A 246 7.08 -16.55 7.18
CA ILE A 246 8.14 -16.39 6.18
C ILE A 246 9.48 -16.94 6.70
N ILE A 247 9.83 -16.68 7.95
CA ILE A 247 11.04 -17.25 8.58
C ILE A 247 10.94 -18.78 8.60
N LYS A 248 9.80 -19.31 9.02
CA LYS A 248 9.55 -20.75 9.04
C LYS A 248 9.64 -21.36 7.64
N ALA A 249 9.01 -20.73 6.65
CA ALA A 249 9.06 -21.16 5.24
C ALA A 249 10.50 -21.18 4.69
N LYS A 250 11.29 -20.16 4.93
CA LYS A 250 12.71 -20.09 4.54
C LYS A 250 13.54 -21.19 5.17
N HIS A 251 13.25 -21.54 6.42
CA HIS A 251 13.96 -22.59 7.13
C HIS A 251 13.59 -24.00 6.62
N GLU A 252 12.30 -24.27 6.43
CA GLU A 252 11.81 -25.59 6.00
C GLU A 252 11.99 -25.85 4.50
N HIS A 253 12.07 -24.78 3.69
CA HIS A 253 12.21 -24.86 2.23
C HIS A 253 13.38 -24.01 1.73
N PRO A 254 14.64 -24.41 1.98
CA PRO A 254 15.83 -23.69 1.54
C PRO A 254 15.84 -23.54 0.00
N GLY A 255 16.10 -22.32 -0.48
CA GLY A 255 16.14 -22.02 -1.91
C GLY A 255 14.82 -21.52 -2.51
N GLN A 256 13.70 -21.66 -1.79
CA GLN A 256 12.46 -20.94 -2.03
C GLN A 256 12.40 -19.68 -1.16
N PHE A 257 11.38 -18.83 -1.34
CA PHE A 257 11.23 -17.61 -0.55
C PHE A 257 12.47 -16.68 -0.58
N ARG A 258 13.04 -16.48 -1.76
CA ARG A 258 14.32 -15.78 -1.97
C ARG A 258 14.26 -14.27 -1.66
N TYR A 259 13.07 -13.69 -1.59
CA TYR A 259 12.87 -12.25 -1.41
C TYR A 259 12.46 -11.90 0.03
N ASP A 260 12.45 -10.62 0.31
CA ASP A 260 11.83 -10.08 1.51
C ASP A 260 10.34 -9.90 1.26
N TYR A 261 9.54 -10.74 1.88
CA TYR A 261 8.10 -10.73 1.76
C TYR A 261 7.46 -9.99 2.95
N THR A 262 6.43 -9.22 2.66
CA THR A 262 5.64 -8.46 3.63
C THR A 262 4.15 -8.69 3.39
N PRO A 263 3.24 -8.28 4.27
CA PRO A 263 1.80 -8.34 3.99
C PRO A 263 1.42 -7.66 2.68
N HIS A 264 2.16 -6.62 2.27
CA HIS A 264 1.94 -5.97 0.98
C HIS A 264 2.33 -6.86 -0.22
N SER A 265 3.29 -7.77 -0.03
CA SER A 265 3.66 -8.77 -1.06
C SER A 265 2.51 -9.73 -1.34
N MET A 266 1.69 -10.10 -0.33
CA MET A 266 0.50 -10.93 -0.53
C MET A 266 -0.49 -10.26 -1.49
N ARG A 267 -0.79 -8.99 -1.26
CA ARG A 267 -1.67 -8.22 -2.14
C ARG A 267 -1.09 -8.06 -3.56
N HIS A 268 0.23 -7.90 -3.66
CA HIS A 268 0.92 -7.87 -4.94
C HIS A 268 0.78 -9.20 -5.67
N THR A 269 0.96 -10.30 -4.96
CA THR A 269 0.78 -11.67 -5.47
C THR A 269 -0.63 -11.89 -6.00
N THR A 270 -1.65 -11.49 -5.24
CA THR A 270 -3.04 -11.56 -5.71
C THR A 270 -3.24 -10.85 -7.04
N ALA A 271 -2.72 -9.61 -7.15
CA ALA A 271 -2.79 -8.85 -8.40
C ALA A 271 -2.10 -9.56 -9.56
N THR A 272 -0.87 -10.05 -9.34
CA THR A 272 -0.07 -10.75 -10.35
C THR A 272 -0.77 -12.04 -10.80
N HIS A 273 -1.22 -12.87 -9.86
CA HIS A 273 -1.91 -14.12 -10.18
C HIS A 273 -3.26 -13.91 -10.88
N MET A 274 -3.99 -12.84 -10.54
CA MET A 274 -5.22 -12.47 -11.30
C MET A 274 -4.88 -12.09 -12.75
N LEU A 275 -3.84 -11.30 -12.97
CA LEU A 275 -3.39 -10.93 -14.32
C LEU A 275 -2.89 -12.16 -15.11
N GLU A 276 -2.12 -13.05 -14.48
CA GLU A 276 -1.68 -14.31 -15.07
C GLU A 276 -2.83 -15.25 -15.42
N ALA A 277 -3.93 -15.18 -14.65
CA ALA A 277 -5.17 -15.90 -14.94
C ALA A 277 -6.00 -15.23 -16.05
N GLY A 278 -5.55 -14.10 -16.62
CA GLY A 278 -6.26 -13.39 -17.70
C GLY A 278 -7.31 -12.41 -17.23
N VAL A 279 -7.38 -12.09 -15.93
CA VAL A 279 -8.32 -11.07 -15.43
C VAL A 279 -7.91 -9.69 -15.94
N PRO A 280 -8.82 -8.93 -16.57
CA PRO A 280 -8.49 -7.61 -17.12
C PRO A 280 -7.95 -6.65 -16.06
N LEU A 281 -6.94 -5.85 -16.40
CA LEU A 281 -6.28 -4.91 -15.48
C LEU A 281 -7.26 -3.96 -14.77
N ILE A 282 -8.32 -3.53 -15.46
CA ILE A 282 -9.34 -2.66 -14.88
C ILE A 282 -10.15 -3.37 -13.77
N VAL A 283 -10.39 -4.68 -13.92
CA VAL A 283 -11.06 -5.50 -12.92
C VAL A 283 -10.14 -5.67 -11.70
N VAL A 284 -8.86 -5.98 -11.92
CA VAL A 284 -7.85 -6.08 -10.85
C VAL A 284 -7.72 -4.74 -10.11
N LYS A 285 -7.68 -3.61 -10.82
CA LYS A 285 -7.67 -2.28 -10.23
C LYS A 285 -8.86 -2.05 -9.30
N ASN A 286 -10.07 -2.34 -9.78
CA ASN A 286 -11.30 -2.14 -9.02
C ASN A 286 -11.36 -3.08 -7.81
N PHE A 287 -11.00 -4.35 -7.98
CA PHE A 287 -10.92 -5.34 -6.90
C PHE A 287 -9.98 -4.89 -5.79
N LEU A 288 -8.80 -4.39 -6.14
CA LEU A 288 -7.82 -3.90 -5.17
C LEU A 288 -8.19 -2.51 -4.61
N GLY A 289 -9.07 -1.75 -5.24
CA GLY A 289 -9.42 -0.39 -4.82
C GLY A 289 -8.27 0.61 -5.04
N HIS A 290 -7.60 0.56 -6.20
CA HIS A 290 -6.58 1.53 -6.57
C HIS A 290 -7.23 2.79 -7.17
N VAL A 291 -6.92 3.95 -6.60
CA VAL A 291 -7.44 5.25 -7.07
C VAL A 291 -6.81 5.62 -8.43
N SER A 292 -5.56 5.23 -8.67
CA SER A 292 -4.82 5.55 -9.90
C SER A 292 -4.43 4.28 -10.66
N LEU A 293 -4.50 4.33 -12.01
CA LEU A 293 -3.96 3.29 -12.89
C LEU A 293 -2.45 3.12 -12.71
N GLN A 294 -1.72 4.19 -12.41
CA GLN A 294 -0.28 4.12 -12.15
C GLN A 294 0.08 3.17 -11.00
N THR A 295 -0.77 3.06 -9.97
CA THR A 295 -0.56 2.08 -8.89
C THR A 295 -0.81 0.65 -9.32
N THR A 296 -1.58 0.44 -10.39
CA THR A 296 -1.86 -0.89 -10.96
C THR A 296 -0.87 -1.22 -12.08
N GLN A 297 -0.36 -0.24 -12.80
CA GLN A 297 0.68 -0.41 -13.82
C GLN A 297 2.00 -0.99 -13.27
N ILE A 298 2.24 -0.85 -11.96
CA ILE A 298 3.38 -1.48 -11.29
C ILE A 298 3.29 -3.03 -11.33
N TYR A 299 2.11 -3.58 -11.58
CA TYR A 299 1.87 -5.03 -11.75
C TYR A 299 1.93 -5.50 -13.20
N THR A 300 2.17 -4.59 -14.16
CA THR A 300 2.13 -4.89 -15.60
C THR A 300 3.45 -5.38 -16.19
N GLU A 301 4.39 -5.87 -15.39
CA GLU A 301 5.33 -6.87 -15.91
C GLU A 301 4.53 -8.17 -16.13
N ILE A 302 3.64 -8.15 -17.13
CA ILE A 302 2.95 -9.34 -17.63
C ILE A 302 4.05 -10.28 -18.10
N SER A 303 4.08 -11.51 -17.56
CA SER A 303 5.04 -12.50 -18.04
C SER A 303 4.88 -12.70 -19.55
N GLN A 304 5.98 -12.93 -20.28
CA GLN A 304 5.93 -13.17 -21.72
C GLN A 304 4.92 -14.28 -22.04
N ASP A 305 4.87 -15.34 -21.22
CA ASP A 305 3.91 -16.45 -21.35
C ASP A 305 2.44 -16.01 -21.29
N THR A 306 2.13 -15.00 -20.47
CA THR A 306 0.76 -14.47 -20.37
C THR A 306 0.45 -13.61 -21.59
N MET A 307 1.40 -12.83 -22.06
CA MET A 307 1.25 -12.06 -23.30
C MET A 307 1.04 -13.01 -24.49
N ASP A 308 1.86 -14.04 -24.61
CA ASP A 308 1.78 -15.02 -25.68
C ASP A 308 0.45 -15.79 -25.66
N ARG A 309 -0.06 -16.16 -24.47
CA ARG A 309 -1.39 -16.78 -24.33
C ARG A 309 -2.51 -15.85 -24.75
N GLN A 310 -2.45 -14.58 -24.38
CA GLN A 310 -3.46 -13.59 -24.78
C GLN A 310 -3.42 -13.33 -26.29
N LEU A 311 -2.23 -13.21 -26.87
CA LEU A 311 -2.05 -13.06 -28.32
C LEU A 311 -2.53 -14.31 -29.07
N LYS A 312 -2.25 -15.51 -28.55
CA LYS A 312 -2.76 -16.75 -29.12
C LYS A 312 -4.28 -16.80 -29.09
N SER A 313 -4.90 -16.48 -27.94
CA SER A 313 -6.36 -16.42 -27.81
C SER A 313 -6.99 -15.39 -28.75
N TRP A 314 -6.34 -14.24 -28.95
CA TRP A 314 -6.78 -13.24 -29.92
C TRP A 314 -6.64 -13.75 -31.36
N ASN A 315 -5.51 -14.36 -31.72
CA ASN A 315 -5.29 -14.96 -33.04
C ASN A 315 -6.31 -16.07 -33.32
N ASP A 316 -6.54 -16.97 -32.35
CA ASP A 316 -7.50 -18.07 -32.48
C ASP A 316 -8.92 -17.54 -32.72
N LYS A 317 -9.27 -16.44 -32.08
CA LYS A 317 -10.60 -15.82 -32.19
C LYS A 317 -10.82 -15.07 -33.52
N TRP A 318 -9.77 -14.44 -34.03
CA TRP A 318 -9.91 -13.53 -35.19
C TRP A 318 -9.33 -14.06 -36.50
N PHE A 319 -8.42 -15.04 -36.46
CA PHE A 319 -7.68 -15.50 -37.62
C PHE A 319 -7.81 -17.02 -37.93
N LEU A 320 -8.54 -17.79 -37.10
CA LEU A 320 -8.83 -19.20 -37.41
C LEU A 320 -9.85 -19.30 -38.55
N LYS A 321 -9.54 -20.18 -39.51
CA LYS A 321 -10.29 -20.38 -40.74
C LYS A 321 -11.71 -20.95 -40.58
N ASP A 322 -12.03 -21.51 -39.40
CA ASP A 322 -13.24 -22.34 -39.21
C ASP A 322 -14.28 -21.76 -38.26
N ASN A 323 -14.26 -20.44 -37.99
CA ASN A 323 -15.31 -19.83 -37.18
C ASN A 323 -16.42 -19.26 -38.11
N PRO A 324 -17.60 -19.91 -38.21
CA PRO A 324 -18.65 -19.52 -39.17
C PRO A 324 -19.22 -18.12 -38.92
N ASP A 325 -19.05 -17.55 -37.71
CA ASP A 325 -19.60 -16.26 -37.34
C ASP A 325 -18.70 -15.05 -37.70
N HIS A 326 -17.45 -15.30 -38.10
CA HIS A 326 -16.53 -14.25 -38.52
C HIS A 326 -15.93 -14.52 -39.91
N ARG A 327 -16.77 -14.44 -40.97
CA ARG A 327 -16.29 -14.37 -42.34
C ARG A 327 -15.64 -13.01 -42.60
N VAL A 328 -14.43 -12.81 -42.07
CA VAL A 328 -13.54 -11.79 -42.59
C VAL A 328 -12.90 -12.38 -43.83
N THR A 329 -13.44 -12.04 -45.01
CA THR A 329 -12.90 -12.46 -46.30
C THR A 329 -11.49 -11.87 -46.45
N THR A 330 -10.48 -12.71 -46.39
CA THR A 330 -9.11 -12.34 -46.68
C THR A 330 -8.75 -12.71 -48.10
N ARG A 331 -8.31 -11.76 -48.90
CA ARG A 331 -7.74 -12.01 -50.22
C ARG A 331 -6.32 -12.56 -50.21
N ALA A 332 -5.63 -12.49 -49.13
CA ALA A 332 -4.25 -12.96 -48.95
C ALA A 332 -4.10 -13.86 -47.69
N GLY A 333 -4.86 -14.93 -47.68
CA GLY A 333 -4.67 -16.03 -46.75
C GLY A 333 -4.77 -15.76 -45.26
N ASN A 334 -4.51 -14.60 -44.69
CA ASN A 334 -4.59 -14.37 -43.24
C ASN A 334 -4.61 -12.89 -42.79
N VAL A 335 -4.86 -11.94 -43.71
CA VAL A 335 -4.91 -10.53 -43.35
C VAL A 335 -6.35 -10.01 -43.52
N PRO A 336 -6.95 -9.34 -42.54
CA PRO A 336 -8.27 -8.73 -42.68
C PRO A 336 -8.31 -7.74 -43.84
N ALA A 337 -9.44 -7.72 -44.59
CA ALA A 337 -9.61 -6.90 -45.82
C ALA A 337 -9.40 -5.38 -45.57
N PHE A 338 -9.58 -4.90 -44.35
CA PHE A 338 -9.35 -3.49 -43.99
C PHE A 338 -7.86 -3.15 -43.75
N LEU A 339 -6.96 -4.15 -43.80
CA LEU A 339 -5.50 -3.98 -43.65
C LEU A 339 -4.76 -4.14 -45.00
N ILE A 340 -5.45 -4.43 -46.06
CA ILE A 340 -4.98 -4.50 -47.44
C ILE A 340 -5.43 -3.25 -48.20
#